data_5882f99237032141f083644f389ecc1a
#
_entry.id   5882f99237032141f083644f389ecc1a
#
_cell.length_a   1.000
_cell.length_b   1.000
_cell.length_c   1.000
_cell.angle_alpha   90.00
_cell.angle_beta   90.00
_cell.angle_gamma   90.00
#
_symmetry.space_group_name_H-M   'P 1'
#
loop_
_entity.id
_entity.type
_entity.pdbx_description
1 polymer ?
#
loop_
_entity_poly.entity_id
_entity_poly.type
_entity_poly.pdbx_seq_one_letter_code
_entity_poly.pdbx_strand_id
1 'polypeptide(L)'
;RGEIEIDYDNNVVVGTCTRSTDFPTLNPIQSNLSSGLEGCVFKLDRHLSNIIWSTYFGGSGDDCIYSVDFNRNNDIVFGGGTTSSDLNTTPSAFQQSYNSSNALSPDGFITTIDNNADSILFSTYFGTDLYDQVFFIDVTKNDQVHVLGQTNDTSNFFIKNSTISTQKSGQFISTLSSSLSSLIRSSAIGSGKG
;
A
#
# COMPACT_ATOMS: atom_id res chain seq x y z
N ARG A 1 9.66 2.50 9.30
CA ARG A 1 8.89 1.23 9.30
C ARG A 1 9.11 0.54 7.98
N GLY A 2 8.85 -0.76 7.94
CA GLY A 2 8.89 -1.57 6.74
C GLY A 2 8.63 -3.02 7.11
N GLU A 3 8.43 -3.85 6.11
CA GLU A 3 8.16 -5.28 6.24
C GLU A 3 9.08 -6.08 5.33
N ILE A 4 9.30 -7.32 5.69
CA ILE A 4 10.08 -8.30 4.95
C ILE A 4 9.24 -9.56 4.78
N GLU A 5 9.15 -10.07 3.55
CA GLU A 5 8.44 -11.29 3.21
C GLU A 5 9.27 -12.17 2.28
N ILE A 6 8.94 -13.47 2.26
CA ILE A 6 9.61 -14.47 1.43
C ILE A 6 8.66 -14.88 0.31
N ASP A 7 9.10 -14.69 -0.93
CA ASP A 7 8.33 -15.09 -2.10
C ASP A 7 8.29 -16.62 -2.31
N TYR A 8 7.47 -17.09 -3.25
CA TYR A 8 7.32 -18.54 -3.51
C TYR A 8 8.57 -19.19 -4.08
N ASP A 9 9.56 -18.42 -4.55
CA ASP A 9 10.88 -18.87 -5.01
C ASP A 9 11.96 -18.79 -3.92
N ASN A 10 11.56 -18.47 -2.68
CA ASN A 10 12.40 -18.25 -1.52
C ASN A 10 13.33 -17.00 -1.64
N ASN A 11 12.98 -16.04 -2.47
CA ASN A 11 13.65 -14.75 -2.48
C ASN A 11 13.06 -13.83 -1.41
N VAL A 12 13.83 -12.85 -1.00
CA VAL A 12 13.45 -11.89 0.04
C VAL A 12 12.95 -10.61 -0.61
N VAL A 13 11.73 -10.22 -0.30
CA VAL A 13 11.16 -8.92 -0.71
C VAL A 13 11.03 -8.02 0.50
N VAL A 14 11.45 -6.78 0.36
CA VAL A 14 11.39 -5.76 1.41
C VAL A 14 10.63 -4.55 0.89
N GLY A 15 9.61 -4.13 1.65
CA GLY A 15 8.93 -2.86 1.47
C GLY A 15 9.28 -1.90 2.61
N THR A 16 9.74 -0.70 2.30
CA THR A 16 10.09 0.32 3.30
C THR A 16 10.05 1.72 2.70
N CYS A 17 10.67 2.70 3.34
CA CYS A 17 10.82 4.05 2.78
C CYS A 17 12.22 4.62 3.05
N THR A 18 12.64 5.55 2.21
CA THR A 18 13.98 6.15 2.26
C THR A 18 13.93 7.64 1.92
N ARG A 19 14.91 8.38 2.42
CA ARG A 19 15.25 9.75 2.00
C ARG A 19 16.53 9.79 1.17
N SER A 20 17.12 8.64 0.90
CA SER A 20 18.39 8.53 0.20
C SER A 20 18.18 8.72 -1.29
N THR A 21 18.93 9.62 -1.91
CA THR A 21 18.94 9.85 -3.34
C THR A 21 19.82 8.84 -4.11
N ASP A 22 20.56 8.01 -3.38
CA ASP A 22 21.48 7.00 -3.86
C ASP A 22 21.06 5.55 -3.52
N PHE A 23 19.77 5.35 -3.22
CA PHE A 23 19.22 4.00 -3.09
C PHE A 23 19.49 3.22 -4.39
N PRO A 24 20.12 2.02 -4.29
CA PRO A 24 20.53 1.26 -5.48
C PRO A 24 19.30 0.73 -6.22
N THR A 25 18.96 1.32 -7.36
CA THR A 25 17.89 0.86 -8.25
C THR A 25 18.42 -0.10 -9.31
N LEU A 26 17.66 -1.17 -9.56
CA LEU A 26 17.93 -2.15 -10.60
C LEU A 26 16.63 -2.56 -11.29
N ASN A 27 16.53 -2.38 -12.62
CA ASN A 27 15.30 -2.59 -13.40
C ASN A 27 14.06 -1.93 -12.73
N PRO A 28 14.12 -0.65 -12.40
CA PRO A 28 13.11 0.00 -11.58
C PRO A 28 11.87 0.43 -12.37
N ILE A 29 10.69 0.38 -11.74
CA ILE A 29 9.49 1.12 -12.20
C ILE A 29 9.74 2.63 -12.05
N GLN A 30 10.35 3.04 -10.95
CA GLN A 30 10.73 4.42 -10.66
C GLN A 30 12.21 4.49 -10.26
N SER A 31 13.02 5.16 -11.08
CA SER A 31 14.48 5.16 -10.92
C SER A 31 15.00 6.24 -9.97
N ASN A 32 14.22 7.26 -9.68
CA ASN A 32 14.67 8.41 -8.89
C ASN A 32 13.71 8.73 -7.75
N LEU A 33 14.28 9.25 -6.66
CA LEU A 33 13.54 9.87 -5.58
C LEU A 33 12.79 11.09 -6.14
N SER A 34 11.47 11.18 -5.93
CA SER A 34 10.64 12.29 -6.41
C SER A 34 10.47 13.38 -5.37
N SER A 35 10.55 13.01 -4.09
CA SER A 35 10.31 13.91 -2.96
C SER A 35 11.28 13.70 -1.80
N GLY A 36 10.97 14.26 -0.62
CA GLY A 36 11.80 14.15 0.58
C GLY A 36 11.81 12.77 1.22
N LEU A 37 10.69 12.03 1.18
CA LEU A 37 10.55 10.66 1.69
C LEU A 37 9.80 9.83 0.67
N GLU A 38 10.38 8.73 0.24
CA GLU A 38 9.81 7.88 -0.81
C GLU A 38 9.72 6.44 -0.37
N GLY A 39 8.66 5.75 -0.76
CA GLY A 39 8.58 4.31 -0.66
C GLY A 39 9.69 3.64 -1.49
N CYS A 40 10.15 2.51 -1.06
CA CYS A 40 11.01 1.65 -1.86
C CYS A 40 10.68 0.17 -1.63
N VAL A 41 10.72 -0.57 -2.72
CA VAL A 41 10.56 -2.03 -2.73
C VAL A 41 11.74 -2.63 -3.45
N PHE A 42 12.26 -3.71 -2.91
CA PHE A 42 13.36 -4.43 -3.55
C PHE A 42 13.33 -5.92 -3.24
N LYS A 43 13.87 -6.69 -4.16
CA LYS A 43 13.94 -8.14 -4.09
C LYS A 43 15.38 -8.60 -4.12
N LEU A 44 15.73 -9.42 -3.15
CA LEU A 44 17.04 -10.06 -3.03
C LEU A 44 16.91 -11.55 -3.30
N ASP A 45 17.98 -12.14 -3.82
CA ASP A 45 18.04 -13.59 -3.89
C ASP A 45 18.03 -14.23 -2.48
N ARG A 46 17.65 -15.51 -2.40
CA ARG A 46 17.54 -16.27 -1.15
C ARG A 46 18.84 -16.34 -0.32
N HIS A 47 19.97 -15.99 -0.89
CA HIS A 47 21.28 -15.97 -0.23
C HIS A 47 21.67 -14.56 0.22
N LEU A 48 20.84 -13.55 -0.06
CA LEU A 48 21.09 -12.12 0.18
C LEU A 48 22.37 -11.62 -0.48
N SER A 49 22.75 -12.24 -1.60
CA SER A 49 23.99 -11.97 -2.30
C SER A 49 23.82 -11.00 -3.45
N ASN A 50 22.63 -10.94 -4.04
CA ASN A 50 22.33 -10.11 -5.19
C ASN A 50 20.96 -9.44 -5.06
N ILE A 51 20.88 -8.20 -5.54
CA ILE A 51 19.59 -7.54 -5.82
C ILE A 51 19.06 -8.13 -7.13
N ILE A 52 17.83 -8.65 -7.12
CA ILE A 52 17.14 -9.14 -8.31
C ILE A 52 16.53 -7.94 -9.05
N TRP A 53 15.81 -7.09 -8.32
CA TRP A 53 15.34 -5.79 -8.77
C TRP A 53 15.13 -4.87 -7.56
N SER A 54 15.08 -3.56 -7.81
CA SER A 54 14.83 -2.55 -6.77
C SER A 54 14.30 -1.26 -7.38
N THR A 55 13.29 -0.67 -6.74
CA THR A 55 12.59 0.52 -7.24
C THR A 55 12.20 1.46 -6.11
N TYR A 56 12.19 2.76 -6.38
CA TYR A 56 11.37 3.68 -5.61
C TYR A 56 9.90 3.49 -5.98
N PHE A 57 9.02 3.99 -5.12
CA PHE A 57 7.58 4.04 -5.37
C PHE A 57 6.95 5.20 -4.61
N GLY A 58 6.34 6.12 -5.35
CA GLY A 58 5.65 7.28 -4.80
C GLY A 58 5.28 8.30 -5.86
N GLY A 59 5.07 9.52 -5.41
CA GLY A 59 4.76 10.67 -6.24
C GLY A 59 5.48 11.93 -5.75
N SER A 60 4.83 13.09 -5.85
CA SER A 60 5.43 14.38 -5.50
C SER A 60 5.43 14.72 -4.01
N GLY A 61 4.71 13.96 -3.18
CA GLY A 61 4.65 14.11 -1.72
C GLY A 61 5.52 13.12 -0.97
N ASP A 62 5.32 13.01 0.35
CA ASP A 62 5.98 12.00 1.17
C ASP A 62 5.23 10.66 1.04
N ASP A 63 5.93 9.58 0.75
CA ASP A 63 5.40 8.23 0.53
C ASP A 63 6.13 7.20 1.38
N CYS A 64 5.39 6.25 1.96
CA CYS A 64 5.97 5.19 2.79
C CYS A 64 5.26 3.87 2.54
N ILE A 65 6.02 2.81 2.33
CA ILE A 65 5.51 1.43 2.30
C ILE A 65 5.69 0.83 3.68
N TYR A 66 4.62 0.24 4.22
CA TYR A 66 4.60 -0.34 5.56
C TYR A 66 4.46 -1.84 5.56
N SER A 67 3.83 -2.39 4.52
CA SER A 67 3.53 -3.82 4.44
C SER A 67 3.65 -4.34 3.02
N VAL A 68 4.03 -5.60 2.88
CA VAL A 68 4.20 -6.32 1.62
C VAL A 68 3.72 -7.77 1.78
N ASP A 69 3.07 -8.32 0.73
CA ASP A 69 2.62 -9.71 0.65
C ASP A 69 2.56 -10.13 -0.83
N PHE A 70 2.15 -11.37 -1.11
CA PHE A 70 2.11 -11.94 -2.46
C PHE A 70 0.73 -12.51 -2.81
N ASN A 71 0.34 -12.31 -4.07
CA ASN A 71 -0.80 -13.04 -4.64
C ASN A 71 -0.37 -14.43 -5.15
N ARG A 72 -1.34 -15.23 -5.66
CA ARG A 72 -1.08 -16.58 -6.18
C ARG A 72 -0.13 -16.64 -7.37
N ASN A 73 0.04 -15.56 -8.09
CA ASN A 73 0.97 -15.45 -9.20
C ASN A 73 2.38 -15.06 -8.75
N ASN A 74 2.59 -14.90 -7.43
CA ASN A 74 3.83 -14.37 -6.87
C ASN A 74 4.05 -12.88 -7.21
N ASP A 75 2.98 -12.15 -7.64
CA ASP A 75 3.04 -10.71 -7.79
C ASP A 75 3.05 -10.04 -6.41
N ILE A 76 3.74 -8.92 -6.30
CA ILE A 76 3.96 -8.24 -5.03
C ILE A 76 2.81 -7.26 -4.77
N VAL A 77 2.13 -7.43 -3.64
CA VAL A 77 1.12 -6.51 -3.14
C VAL A 77 1.70 -5.74 -1.96
N PHE A 78 1.68 -4.43 -2.03
CA PHE A 78 2.19 -3.59 -0.95
C PHE A 78 1.30 -2.37 -0.72
N GLY A 79 1.43 -1.78 0.46
CA GLY A 79 0.67 -0.59 0.81
C GLY A 79 1.29 0.20 1.94
N GLY A 80 0.73 1.37 2.16
CA GLY A 80 1.29 2.32 3.11
C GLY A 80 0.50 3.60 3.25
N GLY A 81 1.21 4.70 3.43
CA GLY A 81 0.67 6.06 3.47
C GLY A 81 1.35 6.97 2.46
N THR A 82 0.58 7.87 1.87
CA THR A 82 1.03 8.83 0.86
C THR A 82 0.45 10.21 1.11
N THR A 83 1.24 11.24 0.86
CA THR A 83 0.75 12.62 0.71
C THR A 83 0.81 13.08 -0.76
N SER A 84 1.16 12.18 -1.67
CA SER A 84 1.22 12.43 -3.11
C SER A 84 -0.18 12.45 -3.71
N SER A 85 -0.52 13.50 -4.44
CA SER A 85 -1.78 13.59 -5.20
C SER A 85 -1.67 13.02 -6.63
N ASP A 86 -0.50 12.54 -7.00
CA ASP A 86 -0.10 12.09 -8.34
C ASP A 86 0.48 10.67 -8.36
N LEU A 87 0.11 9.82 -7.38
CA LEU A 87 0.41 8.39 -7.45
C LEU A 87 -0.15 7.77 -8.74
N ASN A 88 0.61 6.88 -9.33
CA ASN A 88 0.21 6.17 -10.53
C ASN A 88 -0.87 5.13 -10.21
N THR A 89 -2.14 5.54 -10.22
CA THR A 89 -3.30 4.67 -10.02
C THR A 89 -3.75 4.04 -11.35
N THR A 90 -4.38 2.86 -11.27
CA THR A 90 -4.92 2.20 -12.46
C THR A 90 -6.32 2.72 -12.81
N PRO A 91 -6.75 2.69 -14.10
CA PRO A 91 -8.05 3.21 -14.52
C PRO A 91 -9.27 2.58 -13.83
N SER A 92 -9.13 1.35 -13.33
CA SER A 92 -10.18 0.63 -12.60
C SER A 92 -10.04 0.70 -11.08
N ALA A 93 -9.15 1.52 -10.55
CA ALA A 93 -8.90 1.64 -9.11
C ALA A 93 -10.19 1.95 -8.34
N PHE A 94 -10.30 1.41 -7.14
CA PHE A 94 -11.39 1.74 -6.21
C PHE A 94 -11.44 3.25 -5.93
N GLN A 95 -10.28 3.89 -5.77
CA GLN A 95 -10.11 5.33 -5.58
C GLN A 95 -8.96 5.82 -6.44
N GLN A 96 -9.26 6.64 -7.45
CA GLN A 96 -8.26 7.12 -8.41
C GLN A 96 -7.55 8.39 -7.97
N SER A 97 -8.11 9.11 -7.00
CA SER A 97 -7.63 10.41 -6.57
C SER A 97 -7.32 10.45 -5.09
N TYR A 98 -6.29 11.18 -4.74
CA TYR A 98 -6.01 11.58 -3.38
C TYR A 98 -7.17 12.44 -2.86
N ASN A 99 -7.71 12.10 -1.70
CA ASN A 99 -8.91 12.74 -1.17
C ASN A 99 -8.64 13.70 -0.01
N SER A 100 -7.48 13.63 0.64
CA SER A 100 -7.23 14.47 1.79
C SER A 100 -7.33 15.97 1.43
N SER A 101 -8.10 16.69 2.20
CA SER A 101 -8.25 18.15 2.07
C SER A 101 -7.02 18.93 2.57
N ASN A 102 -6.15 18.26 3.31
CA ASN A 102 -4.90 18.81 3.82
C ASN A 102 -3.72 18.07 3.18
N ALA A 103 -2.92 18.74 2.38
CA ALA A 103 -1.76 18.17 1.67
C ALA A 103 -0.71 17.50 2.60
N LEU A 104 -0.78 17.71 3.92
CA LEU A 104 0.08 17.05 4.90
C LEU A 104 -0.59 15.87 5.60
N SER A 105 -1.86 15.59 5.31
CA SER A 105 -2.60 14.48 5.91
C SER A 105 -2.55 13.29 4.94
N PRO A 106 -1.90 12.18 5.25
CA PRO A 106 -1.77 11.08 4.31
C PRO A 106 -3.09 10.38 4.05
N ASP A 107 -3.25 9.87 2.81
CA ASP A 107 -4.15 8.78 2.46
C ASP A 107 -3.40 7.45 2.52
N GLY A 108 -4.12 6.37 2.75
CA GLY A 108 -3.61 5.03 2.46
C GLY A 108 -3.47 4.80 0.95
N PHE A 109 -2.64 3.86 0.57
CA PHE A 109 -2.60 3.32 -0.78
C PHE A 109 -2.32 1.82 -0.77
N ILE A 110 -2.73 1.14 -1.83
CA ILE A 110 -2.43 -0.27 -2.08
C ILE A 110 -2.05 -0.42 -3.55
N THR A 111 -0.98 -1.16 -3.81
CA THR A 111 -0.45 -1.38 -5.16
C THR A 111 -0.04 -2.84 -5.35
N THR A 112 -0.31 -3.38 -6.52
CA THR A 112 0.21 -4.67 -6.99
C THR A 112 1.13 -4.44 -8.17
N ILE A 113 2.35 -4.93 -8.09
CA ILE A 113 3.30 -4.97 -9.21
C ILE A 113 3.56 -6.42 -9.61
N ASP A 114 3.92 -6.64 -10.87
CA ASP A 114 4.33 -7.98 -11.29
C ASP A 114 5.61 -8.44 -10.58
N ASN A 115 5.85 -9.75 -10.57
CA ASN A 115 6.93 -10.37 -9.82
C ASN A 115 8.35 -9.88 -10.20
N ASN A 116 8.51 -9.32 -11.41
CA ASN A 116 9.79 -8.80 -11.90
C ASN A 116 9.91 -7.28 -11.73
N ALA A 117 8.88 -6.63 -11.19
CA ALA A 117 8.78 -5.17 -11.10
C ALA A 117 8.86 -4.45 -12.46
N ASP A 118 8.33 -5.08 -13.52
CA ASP A 118 8.28 -4.49 -14.87
C ASP A 118 7.08 -3.54 -15.03
N SER A 119 6.01 -3.75 -14.24
CA SER A 119 4.77 -2.96 -14.37
C SER A 119 3.92 -2.91 -13.09
N ILE A 120 3.15 -1.83 -12.96
CA ILE A 120 2.06 -1.74 -11.99
C ILE A 120 0.85 -2.43 -12.60
N LEU A 121 0.37 -3.50 -11.95
CA LEU A 121 -0.81 -4.24 -12.36
C LEU A 121 -2.09 -3.57 -11.85
N PHE A 122 -2.11 -3.21 -10.57
CA PHE A 122 -3.22 -2.52 -9.92
C PHE A 122 -2.67 -1.52 -8.90
N SER A 123 -3.30 -0.35 -8.81
CA SER A 123 -2.93 0.65 -7.81
C SER A 123 -4.13 1.54 -7.50
N THR A 124 -4.36 1.79 -6.20
CA THR A 124 -5.48 2.58 -5.70
C THR A 124 -5.05 3.40 -4.48
N TYR A 125 -5.57 4.60 -4.36
CA TYR A 125 -5.65 5.25 -3.04
C TYR A 125 -6.67 4.52 -2.16
N PHE A 126 -6.59 4.72 -0.87
CA PHE A 126 -7.52 4.17 0.10
C PHE A 126 -7.63 5.09 1.32
N GLY A 127 -8.49 6.08 1.22
CA GLY A 127 -8.63 7.09 2.28
C GLY A 127 -9.84 8.02 2.08
N THR A 128 -9.97 8.94 3.01
CA THR A 128 -11.02 9.96 3.09
C THR A 128 -10.43 11.36 2.88
N ASP A 129 -11.16 12.40 3.28
CA ASP A 129 -10.65 13.77 3.31
C ASP A 129 -9.80 14.10 4.55
N LEU A 130 -9.54 13.09 5.40
CA LEU A 130 -8.80 13.19 6.64
C LEU A 130 -7.53 12.32 6.60
N TYR A 131 -6.93 12.06 7.77
CA TYR A 131 -5.79 11.17 7.90
C TYR A 131 -6.21 9.71 7.76
N ASP A 132 -5.59 9.01 6.83
CA ASP A 132 -5.77 7.58 6.62
C ASP A 132 -4.44 6.91 6.26
N GLN A 133 -4.17 5.72 6.79
CA GLN A 133 -2.99 4.94 6.41
C GLN A 133 -3.29 3.44 6.45
N VAL A 134 -2.72 2.69 5.52
CA VAL A 134 -2.69 1.23 5.51
C VAL A 134 -1.39 0.79 6.16
N PHE A 135 -1.48 0.02 7.26
CA PHE A 135 -0.30 -0.44 8.00
C PHE A 135 0.06 -1.89 7.76
N PHE A 136 -0.94 -2.74 7.49
CA PHE A 136 -0.74 -4.17 7.26
C PHE A 136 -1.59 -4.64 6.08
N ILE A 137 -1.02 -5.54 5.31
CA ILE A 137 -1.66 -6.22 4.18
C ILE A 137 -1.53 -7.72 4.40
N ASP A 138 -2.58 -8.46 4.05
CA ASP A 138 -2.59 -9.93 3.97
C ASP A 138 -3.41 -10.34 2.75
N VAL A 139 -2.84 -11.14 1.89
CA VAL A 139 -3.46 -11.57 0.64
C VAL A 139 -4.03 -12.97 0.79
N THR A 140 -5.32 -13.09 0.60
CA THR A 140 -6.01 -14.37 0.75
C THR A 140 -5.69 -15.33 -0.39
N LYS A 141 -6.01 -16.62 -0.20
CA LYS A 141 -5.92 -17.67 -1.24
C LYS A 141 -6.77 -17.40 -2.52
N ASN A 142 -7.66 -16.42 -2.47
CA ASN A 142 -8.46 -15.97 -3.61
C ASN A 142 -8.00 -14.59 -4.13
N ASP A 143 -6.80 -14.18 -3.77
CA ASP A 143 -6.19 -12.90 -4.12
C ASP A 143 -6.97 -11.66 -3.64
N GLN A 144 -7.89 -11.83 -2.69
CA GLN A 144 -8.51 -10.68 -2.02
C GLN A 144 -7.48 -10.06 -1.06
N VAL A 145 -7.43 -8.75 -1.04
CA VAL A 145 -6.48 -8.01 -0.21
C VAL A 145 -7.15 -7.54 1.06
N HIS A 146 -6.73 -8.08 2.19
CA HIS A 146 -7.09 -7.59 3.51
C HIS A 146 -6.12 -6.50 3.92
N VAL A 147 -6.65 -5.43 4.48
CA VAL A 147 -5.84 -4.32 5.01
C VAL A 147 -6.30 -3.95 6.42
N LEU A 148 -5.32 -3.70 7.29
CA LEU A 148 -5.53 -3.06 8.57
C LEU A 148 -4.90 -1.66 8.54
N GLY A 149 -5.64 -0.65 8.96
CA GLY A 149 -5.16 0.72 8.94
C GLY A 149 -5.70 1.60 10.06
N GLN A 150 -5.27 2.84 10.04
CA GLN A 150 -5.77 3.91 10.92
C GLN A 150 -6.48 4.97 10.09
N THR A 151 -7.45 5.62 10.72
CA THR A 151 -8.26 6.68 10.15
C THR A 151 -8.66 7.72 11.20
N ASN A 152 -8.78 8.96 10.78
CA ASN A 152 -9.49 10.00 11.55
C ASN A 152 -10.92 10.21 11.03
N ASP A 153 -11.38 9.37 10.08
CA ASP A 153 -12.73 9.48 9.53
C ASP A 153 -13.81 9.14 10.55
N THR A 154 -14.84 9.95 10.53
CA THR A 154 -16.06 9.74 11.34
C THR A 154 -17.32 9.54 10.51
N SER A 155 -17.19 9.49 9.17
CA SER A 155 -18.30 9.46 8.20
C SER A 155 -18.89 8.07 7.97
N ASN A 156 -18.26 7.00 8.49
CA ASN A 156 -18.58 5.60 8.21
C ASN A 156 -18.07 5.10 6.84
N PHE A 157 -17.12 5.78 6.20
CA PHE A 157 -16.49 5.31 4.97
C PHE A 157 -15.95 3.87 5.12
N PHE A 158 -15.31 3.58 6.25
CA PHE A 158 -14.75 2.27 6.58
C PHE A 158 -15.78 1.30 7.19
N ILE A 159 -17.08 1.47 6.91
CA ILE A 159 -18.14 0.54 7.33
C ILE A 159 -18.92 0.08 6.11
N LYS A 160 -18.65 -1.14 5.65
CA LYS A 160 -19.31 -1.75 4.50
C LYS A 160 -19.51 -3.25 4.70
N ASN A 161 -20.75 -3.70 4.55
CA ASN A 161 -21.10 -5.13 4.66
C ASN A 161 -20.58 -5.78 5.96
N SER A 162 -20.54 -5.01 7.04
CA SER A 162 -20.01 -5.42 8.34
C SER A 162 -21.13 -5.64 9.36
N THR A 163 -20.98 -6.68 10.17
CA THR A 163 -21.84 -6.96 11.34
C THR A 163 -21.17 -6.56 12.65
N ILE A 164 -19.86 -6.27 12.62
CA ILE A 164 -19.07 -5.82 13.78
C ILE A 164 -18.37 -4.52 13.40
N SER A 165 -18.94 -3.40 13.78
CA SER A 165 -18.36 -2.09 13.53
C SER A 165 -18.67 -1.13 14.65
N THR A 166 -17.68 -0.34 15.05
CA THR A 166 -17.84 0.77 15.98
C THR A 166 -17.67 2.07 15.23
N GLN A 167 -18.71 2.89 15.20
CA GLN A 167 -18.65 4.21 14.60
C GLN A 167 -17.58 5.09 15.25
N LYS A 168 -16.94 5.96 14.48
CA LYS A 168 -15.90 6.90 14.94
C LYS A 168 -14.70 6.20 15.57
N SER A 169 -14.35 5.03 15.06
CA SER A 169 -13.15 4.31 15.48
C SER A 169 -11.95 4.76 14.67
N GLY A 170 -10.79 4.84 15.33
CA GLY A 170 -9.53 5.23 14.69
C GLY A 170 -8.82 4.10 13.94
N GLN A 171 -9.42 2.90 13.84
CA GLN A 171 -8.86 1.76 13.11
C GLN A 171 -9.90 1.12 12.21
N PHE A 172 -9.45 0.57 11.08
CA PHE A 172 -10.30 -0.18 10.17
C PHE A 172 -9.63 -1.50 9.72
N ILE A 173 -10.47 -2.48 9.42
CA ILE A 173 -10.09 -3.68 8.67
C ILE A 173 -10.95 -3.72 7.43
N SER A 174 -10.33 -3.81 6.27
CA SER A 174 -11.02 -3.78 4.98
C SER A 174 -10.58 -4.94 4.09
N THR A 175 -11.46 -5.35 3.18
CA THR A 175 -11.17 -6.34 2.14
C THR A 175 -11.47 -5.73 0.78
N LEU A 176 -10.47 -5.70 -0.09
CA LEU A 176 -10.61 -5.27 -1.48
C LEU A 176 -10.59 -6.49 -2.42
N SER A 177 -11.11 -6.28 -3.63
CA SER A 177 -10.96 -7.26 -4.72
C SER A 177 -9.50 -7.41 -5.13
N SER A 178 -9.16 -8.54 -5.78
CA SER A 178 -7.81 -8.81 -6.31
C SER A 178 -7.30 -7.75 -7.28
N SER A 179 -8.18 -7.09 -8.01
CA SER A 179 -7.87 -5.99 -8.93
C SER A 179 -7.86 -4.60 -8.27
N LEU A 180 -8.02 -4.53 -6.95
CA LEU A 180 -8.12 -3.30 -6.17
C LEU A 180 -9.21 -2.31 -6.68
N SER A 181 -10.20 -2.83 -7.42
CA SER A 181 -11.25 -2.02 -8.05
C SER A 181 -12.50 -1.87 -7.20
N SER A 182 -12.62 -2.63 -6.13
CA SER A 182 -13.81 -2.58 -5.28
C SER A 182 -13.51 -2.92 -3.82
N LEU A 183 -14.14 -2.19 -2.92
CA LEU A 183 -14.22 -2.50 -1.51
C LEU A 183 -15.31 -3.56 -1.30
N ILE A 184 -14.95 -4.75 -0.83
CA ILE A 184 -15.88 -5.86 -0.61
C ILE A 184 -16.53 -5.75 0.77
N ARG A 185 -15.70 -5.58 1.81
CA ARG A 185 -16.12 -5.43 3.21
C ARG A 185 -15.21 -4.46 3.92
N SER A 186 -15.74 -3.80 4.92
CA SER A 186 -14.94 -2.97 5.82
C SER A 186 -15.61 -2.81 7.16
N SER A 187 -14.82 -2.84 8.21
CA SER A 187 -15.23 -2.66 9.61
C SER A 187 -14.34 -1.63 10.26
N ALA A 188 -14.94 -0.63 10.88
CA ALA A 188 -14.23 0.26 11.79
C ALA A 188 -14.24 -0.37 13.20
N ILE A 189 -13.08 -0.48 13.83
CA ILE A 189 -12.89 -1.21 15.09
C ILE A 189 -12.16 -0.32 16.11
N GLY A 190 -12.70 -0.24 17.32
CA GLY A 190 -12.09 0.52 18.41
C GLY A 190 -13.11 1.09 19.38
N SER A 191 -12.69 2.00 20.24
CA SER A 191 -13.54 2.57 21.30
C SER A 191 -14.38 3.77 20.85
N GLY A 192 -14.24 4.25 19.63
CA GLY A 192 -14.84 5.50 19.16
C GLY A 192 -14.27 6.76 19.84
N LYS A 193 -13.12 6.62 20.49
CA LYS A 193 -12.34 7.70 21.10
C LYS A 193 -10.95 7.60 20.48
N GLY A 194 -10.76 8.30 19.37
CA GLY A 194 -9.46 8.49 18.76
C GLY A 194 -8.57 9.40 19.60
#